data_44ea29e87bd8eaf432b7dbf235e0fd85
#
_entry.id   44ea29e87bd8eaf432b7dbf235e0fd85
#
_cell.length_a   1.000
_cell.length_b   1.000
_cell.length_c   1.000
_cell.angle_alpha   90.00
_cell.angle_beta   90.00
_cell.angle_gamma   90.00
#
_symmetry.space_group_name_H-M   'P 1'
#
loop_
_entity.id
_entity.type
_entity.pdbx_description
1 polymer ?
#
loop_
_entity_poly.entity_id
_entity_poly.type
_entity_poly.pdbx_seq_one_letter_code
_entity_poly.pdbx_strand_id
1 'polypeptide(L)'
;MTLGTAAGPAASATGSTGPAGGLGGHHAAVTLPPCAARVEQAEAAVHRLRTAAVDAVAVTWVDNAGITRVKAVPLGALVHAAQWGVGAAPCFDVFLADDGITTSPSTGGPTGDLRLYPDLDRVVPLAAQPGWAWAPGDRHTQDGTPHPGCQRLFARRMEAAAAERGLTLRAGIEVEWVVALAGGPQDEPQYPTHGPAYGMHRLTDLTDYLRDVLRALGEQGLSVLQIHPEYAPGQFEVSVAPEGPVGAADTSVLVRHTVRAVSARHGLRVSFAPVVEPGTVGNGGHLHLSLWRDGHNLGNGGPGPHGLTAEAEGFLAGVLGALPELLVLGCSSPAGYLRLVPSHWAGAYQCWGLENREAALRLVTGSTGERAAAANAEVKCFDASANPYLAVGAVLAAGLAGLDQHLSLPPEFTGDPAAAEPGAVPRLPTGPAEALAAYERSAVLREALGGPLYEAVLAVRRAEGEQYAVATPEQLVAATRWRY
;
A
#
# COMPACT_ATOMS: atom_id res chain seq x y z
N MET A 1 19.92 53.98 -52.60
CA MET A 1 19.23 55.13 -52.00
C MET A 1 18.34 54.56 -50.88
N THR A 2 18.88 54.56 -49.70
CA THR A 2 18.53 55.37 -48.51
C THR A 2 17.19 54.93 -47.88
N LEU A 3 17.31 54.13 -46.77
CA LEU A 3 17.15 54.51 -45.37
C LEU A 3 15.69 54.75 -44.90
N GLY A 4 15.32 54.04 -43.84
CA GLY A 4 14.21 54.42 -42.99
C GLY A 4 13.89 53.36 -41.91
N THR A 5 14.67 53.44 -40.81
CA THR A 5 14.41 52.72 -39.54
C THR A 5 13.31 53.40 -38.75
N ALA A 6 12.39 52.62 -38.19
CA ALA A 6 11.64 53.03 -37.00
C ALA A 6 11.36 51.87 -36.09
N ALA A 7 12.00 51.89 -34.94
CA ALA A 7 11.77 51.00 -33.82
C ALA A 7 10.54 51.48 -33.04
N GLY A 8 9.62 50.59 -32.71
CA GLY A 8 8.54 50.79 -31.76
C GLY A 8 8.81 49.95 -30.48
N PRO A 9 8.32 50.35 -29.30
CA PRO A 9 8.81 49.87 -28.01
C PRO A 9 8.30 48.49 -27.64
N ALA A 10 9.17 47.68 -27.09
CA ALA A 10 8.87 46.37 -26.51
C ALA A 10 7.98 46.54 -25.26
N ALA A 11 6.83 45.87 -25.29
CA ALA A 11 5.99 45.68 -24.12
C ALA A 11 6.60 44.61 -23.24
N SER A 12 7.04 44.97 -22.07
CA SER A 12 7.48 44.07 -21.00
C SER A 12 6.25 43.33 -20.44
N ALA A 13 6.09 42.07 -20.80
CA ALA A 13 5.19 41.14 -20.10
C ALA A 13 5.87 40.70 -18.81
N THR A 14 5.51 41.33 -17.68
CA THR A 14 5.81 40.79 -16.36
C THR A 14 4.91 39.61 -16.09
N GLY A 15 5.38 38.42 -16.44
CA GLY A 15 4.80 37.16 -16.00
C GLY A 15 5.13 36.95 -14.53
N SER A 16 4.14 37.08 -13.66
CA SER A 16 4.24 36.63 -12.28
C SER A 16 4.26 35.07 -12.28
N THR A 17 5.44 34.51 -12.24
CA THR A 17 5.61 33.11 -11.88
C THR A 17 5.32 32.98 -10.39
N GLY A 18 4.09 32.53 -10.02
CA GLY A 18 3.83 31.99 -8.70
C GLY A 18 4.72 30.76 -8.50
N PRO A 19 5.16 30.48 -7.27
CA PRO A 19 6.00 29.31 -7.03
C PRO A 19 5.22 28.06 -7.40
N ALA A 20 5.72 27.27 -8.35
CA ALA A 20 5.29 25.91 -8.57
C ALA A 20 5.58 25.14 -7.27
N GLY A 21 4.54 24.72 -6.56
CA GLY A 21 4.66 23.87 -5.38
C GLY A 21 5.15 22.51 -5.78
N GLY A 22 6.46 22.29 -5.81
CA GLY A 22 7.04 20.98 -5.99
C GLY A 22 6.68 20.06 -4.83
N LEU A 23 6.56 18.75 -5.08
CA LEU A 23 6.32 17.75 -4.03
C LEU A 23 7.46 17.69 -3.00
N GLY A 24 8.63 18.25 -3.30
CA GLY A 24 9.82 18.35 -2.43
C GLY A 24 9.94 19.62 -1.59
N GLY A 25 9.15 20.64 -1.85
CA GLY A 25 9.25 21.95 -1.16
C GLY A 25 8.08 22.14 -0.19
N HIS A 26 8.31 22.01 1.09
CA HIS A 26 7.39 22.16 2.21
C HIS A 26 6.70 20.87 2.67
N HIS A 27 7.52 19.88 3.01
CA HIS A 27 7.06 18.83 3.90
C HIS A 27 6.76 19.48 5.26
N ALA A 28 5.49 19.74 5.58
CA ALA A 28 5.10 19.91 6.97
C ALA A 28 5.70 18.72 7.70
N ALA A 29 6.76 18.97 8.47
CA ALA A 29 7.47 17.90 9.16
C ALA A 29 6.43 17.23 10.04
N VAL A 30 6.17 15.94 9.79
CA VAL A 30 5.36 15.11 10.69
C VAL A 30 6.24 14.91 11.92
N THR A 31 6.23 15.92 12.79
CA THR A 31 7.04 15.96 14.00
C THR A 31 6.38 15.12 15.08
N LEU A 32 7.22 14.56 15.95
CA LEU A 32 6.70 13.94 17.17
C LEU A 32 5.90 14.96 17.97
N PRO A 33 4.74 14.58 18.52
CA PRO A 33 4.04 15.40 19.50
C PRO A 33 4.95 15.73 20.69
N PRO A 34 4.69 16.82 21.44
CA PRO A 34 5.45 17.15 22.64
C PRO A 34 5.58 15.96 23.59
N CYS A 35 6.73 15.81 24.23
CA CYS A 35 7.02 14.66 25.11
C CYS A 35 5.94 14.47 26.19
N ALA A 36 5.51 15.55 26.84
CA ALA A 36 4.45 15.49 27.85
C ALA A 36 3.12 14.92 27.32
N ALA A 37 2.71 15.34 26.12
CA ALA A 37 1.49 14.83 25.47
C ALA A 37 1.60 13.32 25.17
N ARG A 38 2.76 12.86 24.69
CA ARG A 38 2.99 11.43 24.43
C ARG A 38 2.93 10.59 25.71
N VAL A 39 3.48 11.14 26.82
CA VAL A 39 3.44 10.46 28.13
C VAL A 39 2.00 10.36 28.63
N GLU A 40 1.23 11.45 28.59
CA GLU A 40 -0.19 11.47 28.99
C GLU A 40 -1.01 10.46 28.16
N GLN A 41 -0.84 10.46 26.85
CA GLN A 41 -1.49 9.50 25.95
C GLN A 41 -1.12 8.05 26.30
N ALA A 42 0.16 7.79 26.61
CA ALA A 42 0.63 6.46 26.99
C ALA A 42 0.07 6.00 28.32
N GLU A 43 -0.04 6.86 29.32
CA GLU A 43 -0.65 6.55 30.62
C GLU A 43 -2.13 6.18 30.46
N ALA A 44 -2.87 6.94 29.62
CA ALA A 44 -4.25 6.62 29.29
C ALA A 44 -4.36 5.28 28.54
N ALA A 45 -3.47 5.03 27.58
CA ALA A 45 -3.42 3.75 26.85
C ALA A 45 -3.11 2.57 27.80
N VAL A 46 -2.14 2.70 28.70
CA VAL A 46 -1.80 1.68 29.72
C VAL A 46 -3.03 1.34 30.57
N HIS A 47 -3.79 2.36 30.99
CA HIS A 47 -4.99 2.12 31.79
C HIS A 47 -6.05 1.30 31.01
N ARG A 48 -6.34 1.67 29.75
CA ARG A 48 -7.27 0.94 28.89
C ARG A 48 -6.81 -0.49 28.61
N LEU A 49 -5.54 -0.66 28.26
CA LEU A 49 -4.98 -1.96 27.91
C LEU A 49 -4.90 -2.91 29.12
N ARG A 50 -4.64 -2.37 30.31
CA ARG A 50 -4.69 -3.16 31.54
C ARG A 50 -6.08 -3.69 31.84
N THR A 51 -7.12 -2.88 31.61
CA THR A 51 -8.53 -3.31 31.75
C THR A 51 -8.87 -4.41 30.73
N ALA A 52 -8.23 -4.40 29.57
CA ALA A 52 -8.36 -5.44 28.54
C ALA A 52 -7.41 -6.64 28.75
N ALA A 53 -6.78 -6.77 29.94
CA ALA A 53 -5.84 -7.84 30.29
C ALA A 53 -4.66 -7.99 29.31
N VAL A 54 -4.13 -6.87 28.82
CA VAL A 54 -2.95 -6.84 27.96
C VAL A 54 -1.68 -6.83 28.82
N ASP A 55 -0.72 -7.67 28.47
CA ASP A 55 0.59 -7.79 29.12
C ASP A 55 1.71 -7.10 28.35
N ALA A 56 1.60 -7.08 27.00
CA ALA A 56 2.63 -6.54 26.12
C ALA A 56 2.04 -5.86 24.88
N VAL A 57 2.80 -4.90 24.32
CA VAL A 57 2.46 -4.17 23.09
C VAL A 57 3.50 -4.47 22.02
N ALA A 58 3.03 -4.99 20.88
CA ALA A 58 3.81 -5.18 19.67
C ALA A 58 3.84 -3.86 18.87
N VAL A 59 4.96 -3.19 18.83
CA VAL A 59 5.19 -2.00 18.01
C VAL A 59 5.81 -2.43 16.69
N THR A 60 5.13 -2.17 15.58
CA THR A 60 5.49 -2.70 14.27
C THR A 60 5.83 -1.61 13.26
N TRP A 61 6.64 -1.96 12.28
CA TRP A 61 6.83 -1.24 11.04
C TRP A 61 6.90 -2.23 9.87
N VAL A 62 6.72 -1.76 8.65
CA VAL A 62 6.87 -2.60 7.47
C VAL A 62 8.14 -2.16 6.75
N ASP A 63 9.03 -3.11 6.44
CA ASP A 63 10.27 -2.83 5.72
C ASP A 63 10.05 -2.69 4.20
N ASN A 64 11.13 -2.40 3.47
CA ASN A 64 11.03 -2.21 2.02
C ASN A 64 10.73 -3.50 1.25
N ALA A 65 10.97 -4.66 1.83
CA ALA A 65 10.57 -5.95 1.26
C ALA A 65 9.09 -6.30 1.50
N GLY A 66 8.34 -5.48 2.26
CA GLY A 66 6.93 -5.72 2.59
C GLY A 66 6.73 -6.58 3.85
N ILE A 67 7.81 -6.92 4.55
CA ILE A 67 7.75 -7.72 5.78
C ILE A 67 7.44 -6.84 6.99
N THR A 68 6.43 -7.23 7.76
CA THR A 68 6.11 -6.57 9.03
C THR A 68 7.11 -6.98 10.09
N ARG A 69 7.93 -6.02 10.53
CA ARG A 69 8.91 -6.18 11.62
C ARG A 69 8.31 -5.71 12.94
N VAL A 70 8.82 -6.24 14.06
CA VAL A 70 8.26 -5.97 15.38
C VAL A 70 9.33 -5.78 16.44
N LYS A 71 9.05 -4.86 17.37
CA LYS A 71 9.65 -4.79 18.72
C LYS A 71 8.53 -4.80 19.74
N ALA A 72 8.54 -5.72 20.66
CA ALA A 72 7.53 -5.78 21.69
C ALA A 72 8.06 -5.21 23.01
N VAL A 73 7.18 -4.52 23.75
CA VAL A 73 7.47 -3.98 25.07
C VAL A 73 6.43 -4.49 26.07
N PRO A 74 6.83 -4.84 27.32
CA PRO A 74 5.87 -5.09 28.38
C PRO A 74 4.95 -3.86 28.56
N LEU A 75 3.70 -4.06 28.94
CA LEU A 75 2.75 -2.95 29.13
C LEU A 75 3.28 -1.88 30.09
N GLY A 76 3.99 -2.29 31.16
CA GLY A 76 4.60 -1.35 32.11
C GLY A 76 5.72 -0.48 31.52
N ALA A 77 6.28 -0.84 30.35
CA ALA A 77 7.30 -0.07 29.64
C ALA A 77 6.73 0.81 28.53
N LEU A 78 5.40 0.79 28.27
CA LEU A 78 4.78 1.54 27.16
C LEU A 78 4.97 3.05 27.30
N VAL A 79 4.88 3.60 28.51
CA VAL A 79 5.12 5.03 28.78
C VAL A 79 6.56 5.40 28.41
N HIS A 80 7.54 4.58 28.77
CA HIS A 80 8.94 4.79 28.41
C HIS A 80 9.14 4.70 26.88
N ALA A 81 8.50 3.73 26.23
CA ALA A 81 8.55 3.58 24.77
C ALA A 81 7.92 4.77 24.04
N ALA A 82 6.83 5.34 24.55
CA ALA A 82 6.22 6.54 24.01
C ALA A 82 7.07 7.80 24.25
N GLN A 83 7.76 7.85 25.38
CA GLN A 83 8.61 8.99 25.73
C GLN A 83 9.91 9.03 24.93
N TRP A 84 10.60 7.88 24.79
CA TRP A 84 11.96 7.80 24.28
C TRP A 84 12.13 6.94 23.01
N GLY A 85 11.06 6.31 22.56
CA GLY A 85 11.09 5.34 21.46
C GLY A 85 11.75 4.02 21.85
N VAL A 86 11.53 3.00 21.04
CA VAL A 86 12.20 1.69 21.14
C VAL A 86 13.34 1.64 20.14
N GLY A 87 14.52 1.14 20.55
CA GLY A 87 15.69 1.06 19.66
C GLY A 87 15.45 0.13 18.46
N ALA A 88 15.83 0.57 17.27
CA ALA A 88 15.76 -0.19 16.02
C ALA A 88 16.95 0.14 15.13
N ALA A 89 17.54 -0.87 14.49
CA ALA A 89 18.64 -0.65 13.56
C ALA A 89 18.13 -0.12 12.20
N PRO A 90 18.82 0.81 11.53
CA PRO A 90 18.46 1.29 10.20
C PRO A 90 18.66 0.24 9.10
N CYS A 91 19.45 -0.82 9.33
CA CYS A 91 19.72 -1.86 8.34
C CYS A 91 18.47 -2.61 7.85
N PHE A 92 17.36 -2.58 8.61
CA PHE A 92 16.09 -3.15 8.17
C PHE A 92 15.54 -2.48 6.89
N ASP A 93 16.00 -1.28 6.55
CA ASP A 93 15.58 -0.61 5.30
C ASP A 93 16.18 -1.27 4.04
N VAL A 94 17.18 -2.14 4.19
CA VAL A 94 17.82 -2.86 3.09
C VAL A 94 17.80 -4.38 3.29
N PHE A 95 16.87 -4.88 4.13
CA PHE A 95 16.58 -6.30 4.23
C PHE A 95 15.75 -6.76 3.03
N LEU A 96 16.05 -7.98 2.58
CA LEU A 96 15.29 -8.70 1.56
C LEU A 96 14.21 -9.56 2.23
N ALA A 97 13.26 -10.07 1.44
CA ALA A 97 12.18 -10.89 1.96
C ALA A 97 12.64 -12.23 2.59
N ASP A 98 13.84 -12.69 2.28
CA ASP A 98 14.47 -13.90 2.82
C ASP A 98 15.41 -13.64 4.00
N ASP A 99 15.41 -12.42 4.55
CA ASP A 99 16.33 -11.91 5.58
C ASP A 99 17.79 -11.71 5.10
N GLY A 100 18.05 -11.82 3.81
CA GLY A 100 19.28 -11.32 3.20
C GLY A 100 19.40 -9.81 3.38
N ILE A 101 20.61 -9.27 3.27
CA ILE A 101 20.88 -7.84 3.44
C ILE A 101 21.63 -7.33 2.22
N THR A 102 21.14 -6.22 1.64
CA THR A 102 21.87 -5.45 0.65
C THR A 102 22.37 -4.12 1.24
N THR A 103 22.89 -3.23 0.41
CA THR A 103 23.33 -1.90 0.82
C THR A 103 22.82 -0.84 -0.15
N SER A 104 22.54 0.36 0.39
CA SER A 104 22.30 1.56 -0.41
C SER A 104 23.34 2.64 -0.06
N PRO A 105 23.49 3.71 -0.83
CA PRO A 105 24.42 4.79 -0.51
C PRO A 105 24.23 5.40 0.89
N SER A 106 22.98 5.39 1.40
CA SER A 106 22.63 5.99 2.69
C SER A 106 22.39 4.99 3.81
N THR A 107 22.26 3.68 3.52
CA THR A 107 21.85 2.66 4.49
C THR A 107 22.50 1.30 4.18
N GLY A 108 22.75 0.49 5.21
CA GLY A 108 23.23 -0.89 5.07
C GLY A 108 24.53 -1.17 5.82
N GLY A 109 25.08 -0.16 6.50
CA GLY A 109 26.24 -0.34 7.39
C GLY A 109 25.82 -0.80 8.79
N PRO A 110 26.80 -1.18 9.65
CA PRO A 110 26.55 -1.65 11.01
C PRO A 110 26.32 -0.50 12.01
N THR A 111 26.39 0.75 11.56
CA THR A 111 26.33 1.94 12.41
C THR A 111 24.98 2.63 12.32
N GLY A 112 24.62 3.32 13.42
CA GLY A 112 23.38 4.06 13.54
C GLY A 112 22.34 3.31 14.36
N ASP A 113 21.44 4.06 14.96
CA ASP A 113 20.29 3.56 15.72
C ASP A 113 19.12 4.51 15.54
N LEU A 114 17.93 3.95 15.41
CA LEU A 114 16.68 4.66 15.28
C LEU A 114 15.83 4.49 16.53
N ARG A 115 14.83 5.34 16.66
CA ARG A 115 13.80 5.26 17.68
C ARG A 115 12.45 5.01 17.02
N LEU A 116 11.83 3.90 17.41
CA LEU A 116 10.49 3.49 16.98
C LEU A 116 9.50 3.98 18.03
N TYR A 117 8.67 4.96 17.66
CA TYR A 117 7.63 5.50 18.53
C TYR A 117 6.28 4.88 18.17
N PRO A 118 5.57 4.27 19.15
CA PRO A 118 4.25 3.72 18.90
C PRO A 118 3.23 4.84 18.64
N ASP A 119 2.37 4.66 17.64
CA ASP A 119 1.19 5.49 17.45
C ASP A 119 0.08 5.03 18.40
N LEU A 120 -0.12 5.79 19.47
CA LEU A 120 -1.03 5.41 20.54
C LEU A 120 -2.50 5.65 20.21
N ASP A 121 -2.80 6.43 19.16
CA ASP A 121 -4.16 6.59 18.65
C ASP A 121 -4.64 5.33 17.92
N ARG A 122 -3.68 4.53 17.43
CA ARG A 122 -3.92 3.27 16.71
C ARG A 122 -3.69 2.02 17.58
N VAL A 123 -3.37 2.17 18.88
CA VAL A 123 -3.12 1.01 19.74
C VAL A 123 -4.41 0.23 20.02
N VAL A 124 -4.39 -1.08 19.75
CA VAL A 124 -5.55 -1.97 19.87
C VAL A 124 -5.16 -3.32 20.48
N PRO A 125 -5.97 -3.90 21.42
CA PRO A 125 -5.82 -5.28 21.84
C PRO A 125 -5.99 -6.25 20.68
N LEU A 126 -5.15 -7.28 20.59
CA LEU A 126 -5.22 -8.30 19.55
C LEU A 126 -6.21 -9.41 19.95
N ALA A 127 -7.40 -9.41 19.36
CA ALA A 127 -8.48 -10.34 19.72
C ALA A 127 -8.09 -11.82 19.57
N ALA A 128 -7.31 -12.16 18.55
CA ALA A 128 -6.82 -13.51 18.32
C ALA A 128 -5.56 -13.87 19.13
N GLN A 129 -4.97 -12.94 19.89
CA GLN A 129 -3.75 -13.13 20.68
C GLN A 129 -3.94 -12.52 22.08
N PRO A 130 -4.66 -13.20 23.00
CA PRO A 130 -4.88 -12.72 24.35
C PRO A 130 -3.58 -12.31 25.06
N GLY A 131 -3.61 -11.21 25.80
CA GLY A 131 -2.43 -10.63 26.47
C GLY A 131 -1.61 -9.69 25.57
N TRP A 132 -1.90 -9.56 24.30
CA TRP A 132 -1.18 -8.70 23.36
C TRP A 132 -2.00 -7.55 22.85
N ALA A 133 -1.33 -6.42 22.63
CA ALA A 133 -1.84 -5.31 21.83
C ALA A 133 -0.88 -5.01 20.69
N TRP A 134 -1.38 -4.34 19.67
CA TRP A 134 -0.62 -3.89 18.49
C TRP A 134 -0.68 -2.37 18.39
N ALA A 135 0.43 -1.76 17.94
CA ALA A 135 0.50 -0.37 17.51
C ALA A 135 1.45 -0.25 16.32
N PRO A 136 1.11 0.51 15.27
CA PRO A 136 2.07 0.87 14.25
C PRO A 136 3.08 1.86 14.82
N GLY A 137 4.30 1.87 14.29
CA GLY A 137 5.37 2.72 14.77
C GLY A 137 5.94 3.64 13.72
N ASP A 138 6.23 4.88 14.13
CA ASP A 138 6.96 5.87 13.35
C ASP A 138 8.44 5.85 13.73
N ARG A 139 9.33 5.84 12.75
CA ARG A 139 10.78 5.78 12.99
C ARG A 139 11.40 7.17 12.93
N HIS A 140 12.23 7.46 13.93
CA HIS A 140 12.93 8.72 14.09
C HIS A 140 14.41 8.46 14.38
N THR A 141 15.24 9.45 14.15
CA THR A 141 16.64 9.45 14.57
C THR A 141 16.75 9.64 16.09
N GLN A 142 17.96 9.50 16.64
CA GLN A 142 18.21 9.60 18.09
C GLN A 142 17.85 10.97 18.69
N ASP A 143 17.89 12.03 17.88
CA ASP A 143 17.51 13.40 18.27
C ASP A 143 16.02 13.72 18.10
N GLY A 144 15.21 12.70 17.67
CA GLY A 144 13.76 12.85 17.46
C GLY A 144 13.38 13.40 16.09
N THR A 145 14.33 13.61 15.18
CA THR A 145 14.04 14.01 13.80
C THR A 145 13.37 12.84 13.05
N PRO A 146 12.33 13.06 12.21
CA PRO A 146 11.76 12.03 11.38
C PRO A 146 12.81 11.31 10.54
N HIS A 147 12.86 9.97 10.60
CA HIS A 147 13.78 9.20 9.78
C HIS A 147 13.38 9.25 8.30
N PRO A 148 14.24 9.73 7.39
CA PRO A 148 13.89 9.89 5.98
C PRO A 148 13.56 8.57 5.27
N GLY A 149 14.03 7.42 5.79
CA GLY A 149 13.70 6.09 5.32
C GLY A 149 12.42 5.50 5.91
N CYS A 150 11.64 6.25 6.72
CA CYS A 150 10.43 5.72 7.32
C CYS A 150 9.25 5.72 6.34
N GLN A 151 8.75 4.54 5.99
CA GLN A 151 7.68 4.35 5.01
C GLN A 151 6.35 4.93 5.50
N ARG A 152 6.01 4.76 6.78
CA ARG A 152 4.77 5.30 7.35
C ARG A 152 4.80 6.83 7.40
N LEU A 153 5.93 7.44 7.76
CA LEU A 153 6.10 8.89 7.69
C LEU A 153 6.08 9.42 6.26
N PHE A 154 6.56 8.65 5.27
CA PHE A 154 6.38 8.99 3.86
C PHE A 154 4.90 9.08 3.48
N ALA A 155 4.09 8.06 3.82
CA ALA A 155 2.65 8.09 3.57
C ALA A 155 1.96 9.27 4.25
N ARG A 156 2.33 9.58 5.52
CA ARG A 156 1.83 10.78 6.25
C ARG A 156 2.18 12.10 5.54
N ARG A 157 3.40 12.21 4.98
CA ARG A 157 3.78 13.41 4.22
C ARG A 157 2.91 13.59 2.97
N MET A 158 2.60 12.51 2.26
CA MET A 158 1.76 12.58 1.06
C MET A 158 0.30 12.89 1.41
N GLU A 159 -0.21 12.34 2.51
CA GLU A 159 -1.54 12.69 3.02
C GLU A 159 -1.60 14.17 3.44
N ALA A 160 -0.57 14.68 4.11
CA ALA A 160 -0.47 16.09 4.44
C ALA A 160 -0.39 17.00 3.19
N ALA A 161 0.38 16.58 2.18
CA ALA A 161 0.46 17.31 0.91
C ALA A 161 -0.89 17.40 0.16
N ALA A 162 -1.73 16.39 0.28
CA ALA A 162 -3.10 16.44 -0.20
C ALA A 162 -3.96 17.43 0.62
N ALA A 163 -3.83 17.39 1.95
CA ALA A 163 -4.55 18.30 2.84
C ALA A 163 -4.19 19.78 2.62
N GLU A 164 -2.93 20.09 2.31
CA GLU A 164 -2.49 21.45 1.93
C GLU A 164 -3.17 21.96 0.65
N ARG A 165 -3.61 21.06 -0.23
CA ARG A 165 -4.41 21.37 -1.43
C ARG A 165 -5.93 21.39 -1.15
N GLY A 166 -6.32 21.30 0.12
CA GLY A 166 -7.73 21.22 0.54
C GLY A 166 -8.40 19.90 0.18
N LEU A 167 -7.62 18.85 -0.06
CA LEU A 167 -8.12 17.52 -0.40
C LEU A 167 -8.05 16.62 0.83
N THR A 168 -9.11 15.82 1.03
CA THR A 168 -9.09 14.63 1.86
C THR A 168 -9.25 13.40 0.98
N LEU A 169 -8.63 12.29 1.37
CA LEU A 169 -8.76 11.05 0.65
C LEU A 169 -9.34 9.98 1.59
N ARG A 170 -10.10 9.08 1.00
CA ARG A 170 -10.46 7.82 1.63
C ARG A 170 -9.87 6.70 0.81
N ALA A 171 -9.24 5.76 1.49
CA ALA A 171 -8.60 4.60 0.89
C ALA A 171 -9.02 3.33 1.62
N GLY A 172 -9.07 2.21 0.92
CA GLY A 172 -9.26 0.88 1.44
C GLY A 172 -8.39 -0.09 0.67
N ILE A 173 -7.84 -1.09 1.34
CA ILE A 173 -7.06 -2.15 0.69
C ILE A 173 -7.84 -3.45 0.87
N GLU A 174 -8.24 -4.07 -0.23
CA GLU A 174 -8.73 -5.43 -0.26
C GLU A 174 -7.55 -6.37 -0.01
N VAL A 175 -7.74 -7.34 0.86
CA VAL A 175 -6.69 -8.29 1.23
C VAL A 175 -7.14 -9.69 0.85
N GLU A 176 -6.44 -10.26 -0.12
CA GLU A 176 -6.59 -11.66 -0.48
C GLU A 176 -5.51 -12.53 0.19
N TRP A 177 -5.87 -13.76 0.52
CA TRP A 177 -4.94 -14.74 1.09
C TRP A 177 -5.32 -16.16 0.77
N VAL A 178 -4.34 -17.05 0.84
CA VAL A 178 -4.54 -18.49 0.73
C VAL A 178 -4.23 -19.16 2.06
N VAL A 179 -5.05 -20.13 2.46
CA VAL A 179 -4.78 -21.02 3.61
C VAL A 179 -4.49 -22.44 3.15
N ALA A 180 -3.51 -23.08 3.82
CA ALA A 180 -3.19 -24.49 3.68
C ALA A 180 -3.11 -25.14 5.07
N LEU A 181 -3.18 -26.48 5.14
CA LEU A 181 -3.01 -27.24 6.38
C LEU A 181 -1.57 -27.03 6.92
N ALA A 182 -1.43 -26.63 8.18
CA ALA A 182 -0.11 -26.33 8.76
C ALA A 182 0.80 -27.57 8.86
N GLY A 183 0.23 -28.76 9.00
CA GLY A 183 0.97 -30.06 9.04
C GLY A 183 1.33 -30.62 7.67
N GLY A 184 0.90 -29.99 6.58
CA GLY A 184 1.18 -30.43 5.21
C GLY A 184 2.60 -30.10 4.75
N PRO A 185 3.07 -30.70 3.64
CA PRO A 185 4.35 -30.35 3.02
C PRO A 185 4.44 -28.87 2.68
N GLN A 186 5.64 -28.29 2.77
CA GLN A 186 5.84 -26.88 2.44
C GLN A 186 5.78 -26.63 0.93
N ASP A 187 6.25 -27.59 0.15
CA ASP A 187 6.37 -27.48 -1.31
C ASP A 187 5.08 -27.87 -2.04
N GLU A 188 4.20 -28.66 -1.40
CA GLU A 188 2.91 -29.07 -1.93
C GLU A 188 1.79 -28.67 -0.96
N PRO A 189 1.25 -27.45 -1.05
CA PRO A 189 0.20 -26.99 -0.15
C PRO A 189 -1.03 -27.89 -0.20
N GLN A 190 -1.50 -28.33 0.95
CA GLN A 190 -2.75 -29.07 1.10
C GLN A 190 -3.84 -28.10 1.54
N TYR A 191 -4.85 -27.93 0.70
CA TYR A 191 -5.91 -26.97 0.95
C TYR A 191 -7.05 -27.58 1.77
N PRO A 192 -7.58 -26.87 2.78
CA PRO A 192 -8.68 -27.35 3.62
C PRO A 192 -10.03 -27.34 2.91
N THR A 193 -10.15 -26.69 1.76
CA THR A 193 -11.36 -26.62 0.94
C THR A 193 -11.02 -26.51 -0.55
N HIS A 194 -11.87 -27.10 -1.37
CA HIS A 194 -11.76 -27.14 -2.83
C HIS A 194 -13.11 -26.80 -3.47
N GLY A 195 -13.15 -26.71 -4.79
CA GLY A 195 -14.37 -26.58 -5.58
C GLY A 195 -14.48 -25.25 -6.32
N PRO A 196 -15.65 -24.90 -6.90
CA PRO A 196 -15.82 -23.71 -7.70
C PRO A 196 -15.49 -22.42 -6.97
N ALA A 197 -14.98 -21.42 -7.70
CA ALA A 197 -14.77 -20.08 -7.22
C ALA A 197 -16.07 -19.50 -6.64
N TYR A 198 -15.99 -18.73 -5.58
CA TYR A 198 -17.13 -18.13 -4.86
C TYR A 198 -18.17 -19.16 -4.36
N GLY A 199 -17.83 -20.45 -4.35
CA GLY A 199 -18.75 -21.52 -3.98
C GLY A 199 -19.13 -21.48 -2.51
N MET A 200 -20.44 -21.49 -2.22
CA MET A 200 -20.99 -21.46 -0.85
C MET A 200 -20.45 -22.61 0.02
N HIS A 201 -20.14 -23.77 -0.57
CA HIS A 201 -19.57 -24.90 0.17
C HIS A 201 -18.21 -24.60 0.78
N ARG A 202 -17.36 -23.79 0.13
CA ARG A 202 -16.06 -23.36 0.70
C ARG A 202 -16.25 -22.55 1.99
N LEU A 203 -17.29 -21.71 2.04
CA LEU A 203 -17.67 -21.01 3.26
C LEU A 203 -18.18 -22.01 4.30
N THR A 204 -18.98 -23.01 3.88
CA THR A 204 -19.50 -24.04 4.76
C THR A 204 -18.37 -24.88 5.37
N ASP A 205 -17.39 -25.29 4.56
CA ASP A 205 -16.24 -26.10 5.01
C ASP A 205 -15.39 -25.36 6.07
N LEU A 206 -15.29 -24.04 5.96
CA LEU A 206 -14.46 -23.20 6.84
C LEU A 206 -15.27 -22.19 7.65
N THR A 207 -16.53 -22.50 7.95
CA THR A 207 -17.46 -21.61 8.67
C THR A 207 -16.87 -21.08 9.97
N ASP A 208 -16.29 -21.94 10.80
CA ASP A 208 -15.75 -21.52 12.11
C ASP A 208 -14.51 -20.63 11.95
N TYR A 209 -13.64 -20.94 10.99
CA TYR A 209 -12.48 -20.13 10.67
C TYR A 209 -12.87 -18.73 10.21
N LEU A 210 -13.75 -18.61 9.21
CA LEU A 210 -14.17 -17.32 8.66
C LEU A 210 -14.95 -16.49 9.69
N ARG A 211 -15.81 -17.14 10.50
CA ARG A 211 -16.51 -16.49 11.61
C ARG A 211 -15.51 -15.92 12.63
N ASP A 212 -14.46 -16.67 12.98
CA ASP A 212 -13.46 -16.22 13.96
C ASP A 212 -12.58 -15.09 13.38
N VAL A 213 -12.32 -15.08 12.06
CA VAL A 213 -11.68 -13.92 11.38
C VAL A 213 -12.58 -12.69 11.51
N LEU A 214 -13.85 -12.77 11.09
CA LEU A 214 -14.80 -11.67 11.19
C LEU A 214 -14.92 -11.13 12.61
N ARG A 215 -15.04 -12.03 13.58
CA ARG A 215 -15.16 -11.68 14.99
C ARG A 215 -13.92 -10.96 15.51
N ALA A 216 -12.73 -11.49 15.22
CA ALA A 216 -11.48 -10.89 15.66
C ALA A 216 -11.26 -9.50 15.05
N LEU A 217 -11.57 -9.31 13.76
CA LEU A 217 -11.51 -8.00 13.10
C LEU A 217 -12.51 -7.02 13.74
N GLY A 218 -13.76 -7.44 13.99
CA GLY A 218 -14.77 -6.62 14.63
C GLY A 218 -14.42 -6.23 16.07
N GLU A 219 -13.88 -7.15 16.87
CA GLU A 219 -13.44 -6.89 18.24
C GLU A 219 -12.25 -5.89 18.29
N GLN A 220 -11.48 -5.80 17.22
CA GLN A 220 -10.41 -4.80 17.03
C GLN A 220 -10.92 -3.47 16.47
N GLY A 221 -12.23 -3.29 16.32
CA GLY A 221 -12.86 -2.06 15.84
C GLY A 221 -12.85 -1.89 14.32
N LEU A 222 -12.49 -2.92 13.55
CA LEU A 222 -12.52 -2.86 12.10
C LEU A 222 -13.91 -3.16 11.55
N SER A 223 -14.41 -2.27 10.68
CA SER A 223 -15.69 -2.47 9.99
C SER A 223 -15.47 -3.30 8.73
N VAL A 224 -15.73 -4.60 8.82
CA VAL A 224 -15.68 -5.49 7.65
C VAL A 224 -16.91 -5.27 6.79
N LEU A 225 -16.71 -5.07 5.49
CA LEU A 225 -17.77 -4.87 4.51
C LEU A 225 -18.17 -6.20 3.85
N GLN A 226 -17.19 -7.04 3.53
CA GLN A 226 -17.41 -8.37 2.96
C GLN A 226 -16.24 -9.30 3.24
N ILE A 227 -16.53 -10.60 3.25
CA ILE A 227 -15.56 -11.69 3.26
C ILE A 227 -16.12 -12.83 2.40
N HIS A 228 -15.31 -13.41 1.54
CA HIS A 228 -15.77 -14.49 0.64
C HIS A 228 -14.61 -15.39 0.19
N PRO A 229 -14.94 -16.63 -0.27
CA PRO A 229 -13.99 -17.44 -1.00
C PRO A 229 -13.65 -16.83 -2.36
N GLU A 230 -12.42 -17.02 -2.80
CA GLU A 230 -11.90 -16.56 -4.07
C GLU A 230 -11.69 -17.70 -5.09
N TYR A 231 -10.90 -17.47 -6.16
CA TYR A 231 -10.73 -18.40 -7.27
C TYR A 231 -9.91 -19.63 -6.90
N ALA A 232 -8.73 -19.44 -6.30
CA ALA A 232 -7.82 -20.54 -6.00
C ALA A 232 -8.33 -21.39 -4.81
N PRO A 233 -7.95 -22.68 -4.72
CA PRO A 233 -8.22 -23.50 -3.55
C PRO A 233 -7.70 -22.84 -2.26
N GLY A 234 -8.52 -22.83 -1.21
CA GLY A 234 -8.15 -22.21 0.07
C GLY A 234 -8.00 -20.69 0.03
N GLN A 235 -8.35 -20.03 -1.08
CA GLN A 235 -8.24 -18.57 -1.23
C GLN A 235 -9.50 -17.87 -0.74
N PHE A 236 -9.28 -16.73 -0.05
CA PHE A 236 -10.30 -15.85 0.52
C PHE A 236 -9.91 -14.39 0.34
N GLU A 237 -10.90 -13.51 0.42
CA GLU A 237 -10.75 -12.07 0.40
C GLU A 237 -11.55 -11.44 1.55
N VAL A 238 -11.03 -10.33 2.08
CA VAL A 238 -11.75 -9.43 2.99
C VAL A 238 -11.58 -7.99 2.55
N SER A 239 -12.71 -7.27 2.51
CA SER A 239 -12.75 -5.83 2.31
C SER A 239 -13.21 -5.16 3.59
N VAL A 240 -12.53 -4.07 3.97
CA VAL A 240 -12.84 -3.26 5.16
C VAL A 240 -13.24 -1.84 4.77
N ALA A 241 -13.96 -1.16 5.66
CA ALA A 241 -14.38 0.22 5.42
C ALA A 241 -13.18 1.15 5.16
N PRO A 242 -13.32 2.12 4.24
CA PRO A 242 -12.23 3.02 3.90
C PRO A 242 -11.94 4.00 5.03
N GLU A 243 -10.67 4.33 5.20
CA GLU A 243 -10.15 5.31 6.14
C GLU A 243 -9.31 6.37 5.40
N GLY A 244 -8.69 7.31 6.14
CA GLY A 244 -7.58 8.11 5.60
C GLY A 244 -6.45 7.19 5.10
N PRO A 245 -5.64 7.65 4.14
CA PRO A 245 -4.64 6.80 3.47
C PRO A 245 -3.69 6.05 4.41
N VAL A 246 -3.15 6.73 5.41
CA VAL A 246 -2.28 6.09 6.43
C VAL A 246 -3.06 5.11 7.29
N GLY A 247 -4.29 5.46 7.66
CA GLY A 247 -5.20 4.57 8.40
C GLY A 247 -5.49 3.28 7.64
N ALA A 248 -5.77 3.37 6.33
CA ALA A 248 -6.00 2.20 5.47
C ALA A 248 -4.76 1.29 5.38
N ALA A 249 -3.56 1.88 5.32
CA ALA A 249 -2.31 1.11 5.36
C ALA A 249 -2.11 0.41 6.72
N ASP A 250 -2.34 1.11 7.84
CA ASP A 250 -2.32 0.53 9.19
C ASP A 250 -3.31 -0.63 9.30
N THR A 251 -4.53 -0.43 8.83
CA THR A 251 -5.60 -1.43 8.84
C THR A 251 -5.24 -2.66 8.00
N SER A 252 -4.64 -2.49 6.83
CA SER A 252 -4.15 -3.62 6.01
C SER A 252 -3.10 -4.45 6.74
N VAL A 253 -2.17 -3.82 7.48
CA VAL A 253 -1.20 -4.54 8.32
C VAL A 253 -1.91 -5.32 9.42
N LEU A 254 -2.86 -4.70 10.12
CA LEU A 254 -3.60 -5.33 11.21
C LEU A 254 -4.47 -6.48 10.71
N VAL A 255 -5.15 -6.34 9.55
CA VAL A 255 -5.93 -7.41 8.91
C VAL A 255 -5.06 -8.62 8.62
N ARG A 256 -3.92 -8.43 7.92
CA ARG A 256 -3.00 -9.53 7.61
C ARG A 256 -2.50 -10.23 8.87
N HIS A 257 -2.17 -9.47 9.90
CA HIS A 257 -1.72 -10.03 11.18
C HIS A 257 -2.83 -10.83 11.88
N THR A 258 -4.05 -10.30 11.90
CA THR A 258 -5.22 -10.96 12.53
C THR A 258 -5.58 -12.26 11.80
N VAL A 259 -5.65 -12.22 10.47
CA VAL A 259 -5.88 -13.43 9.66
C VAL A 259 -4.81 -14.49 9.95
N ARG A 260 -3.54 -14.11 10.03
CA ARG A 260 -2.43 -15.02 10.37
C ARG A 260 -2.61 -15.64 11.76
N ALA A 261 -2.98 -14.84 12.76
CA ALA A 261 -3.17 -15.31 14.13
C ALA A 261 -4.37 -16.26 14.25
N VAL A 262 -5.49 -15.94 13.60
CA VAL A 262 -6.67 -16.82 13.56
C VAL A 262 -6.35 -18.11 12.81
N SER A 263 -5.68 -18.04 11.64
CA SER A 263 -5.27 -19.22 10.87
C SER A 263 -4.45 -20.19 11.71
N ALA A 264 -3.47 -19.69 12.45
CA ALA A 264 -2.63 -20.52 13.32
C ALA A 264 -3.45 -21.27 14.41
N ARG A 265 -4.48 -20.62 14.97
CA ARG A 265 -5.39 -21.23 15.95
C ARG A 265 -6.27 -22.33 15.37
N HIS A 266 -6.53 -22.28 14.05
CA HIS A 266 -7.28 -23.29 13.31
C HIS A 266 -6.37 -24.38 12.67
N GLY A 267 -5.07 -24.41 13.01
CA GLY A 267 -4.14 -25.36 12.41
C GLY A 267 -3.88 -25.11 10.92
N LEU A 268 -4.06 -23.89 10.49
CA LEU A 268 -3.83 -23.44 9.11
C LEU A 268 -2.56 -22.60 9.02
N ARG A 269 -1.88 -22.74 7.87
CA ARG A 269 -0.83 -21.82 7.43
C ARG A 269 -1.43 -20.86 6.43
N VAL A 270 -1.13 -19.57 6.55
CA VAL A 270 -1.62 -18.52 5.65
C VAL A 270 -0.49 -17.96 4.81
N SER A 271 -0.80 -17.62 3.57
CA SER A 271 0.07 -16.92 2.64
C SER A 271 -0.63 -15.70 2.04
N PHE A 272 0.03 -14.56 2.10
CA PHE A 272 -0.29 -13.34 1.37
C PHE A 272 0.63 -13.12 0.18
N ALA A 273 1.42 -14.14 -0.20
CA ALA A 273 2.27 -14.05 -1.38
C ALA A 273 1.41 -13.86 -2.64
N PRO A 274 1.90 -13.07 -3.62
CA PRO A 274 1.13 -12.78 -4.83
C PRO A 274 0.77 -14.03 -5.64
N VAL A 275 1.58 -15.09 -5.55
CA VAL A 275 1.30 -16.39 -6.17
C VAL A 275 1.70 -17.49 -5.21
N VAL A 276 0.78 -18.42 -4.95
CA VAL A 276 1.02 -19.58 -4.08
C VAL A 276 1.31 -20.84 -4.88
N GLU A 277 0.71 -20.97 -6.05
CA GLU A 277 0.99 -22.05 -7.03
C GLU A 277 1.17 -21.44 -8.43
N PRO A 278 2.22 -21.82 -9.17
CA PRO A 278 2.44 -21.31 -10.51
C PRO A 278 1.26 -21.60 -11.46
N GLY A 279 0.88 -20.61 -12.28
CA GLY A 279 -0.21 -20.75 -13.25
C GLY A 279 -1.62 -20.67 -12.67
N THR A 280 -1.77 -20.44 -11.35
CA THR A 280 -3.07 -20.18 -10.72
C THR A 280 -3.34 -18.68 -10.61
N VAL A 281 -4.59 -18.31 -10.29
CA VAL A 281 -4.95 -16.95 -9.91
C VAL A 281 -4.26 -16.61 -8.58
N GLY A 282 -3.56 -15.48 -8.55
CA GLY A 282 -2.80 -15.04 -7.38
C GLY A 282 -3.61 -14.19 -6.41
N ASN A 283 -2.98 -13.77 -5.32
CA ASN A 283 -3.56 -12.88 -4.32
C ASN A 283 -3.38 -11.41 -4.71
N GLY A 284 -4.47 -10.67 -4.82
CA GLY A 284 -4.48 -9.22 -4.96
C GLY A 284 -4.30 -8.51 -3.62
N GLY A 285 -3.96 -7.23 -3.74
CA GLY A 285 -3.97 -6.25 -2.66
C GLY A 285 -4.46 -4.94 -3.26
N HIS A 286 -5.72 -4.96 -3.75
CA HIS A 286 -6.27 -3.88 -4.56
C HIS A 286 -6.47 -2.63 -3.70
N LEU A 287 -5.96 -1.50 -4.20
CA LEU A 287 -6.09 -0.22 -3.51
C LEU A 287 -7.26 0.57 -4.10
N HIS A 288 -8.31 0.73 -3.32
CA HIS A 288 -9.41 1.63 -3.60
C HIS A 288 -9.13 3.01 -3.03
N LEU A 289 -9.47 4.05 -3.77
CA LEU A 289 -9.32 5.42 -3.31
C LEU A 289 -10.38 6.36 -3.89
N SER A 290 -10.76 7.36 -3.09
CA SER A 290 -11.63 8.45 -3.50
C SER A 290 -11.13 9.78 -2.96
N LEU A 291 -11.28 10.85 -3.77
CA LEU A 291 -10.89 12.21 -3.42
C LEU A 291 -12.11 12.98 -2.95
N TRP A 292 -11.91 13.83 -1.94
CA TRP A 292 -12.96 14.63 -1.34
C TRP A 292 -12.50 16.07 -1.12
N ARG A 293 -13.42 17.00 -1.31
CA ARG A 293 -13.25 18.41 -0.96
C ARG A 293 -14.50 18.89 -0.26
N ASP A 294 -14.37 19.50 0.91
CA ASP A 294 -15.47 20.04 1.71
C ASP A 294 -16.63 19.04 1.92
N GLY A 295 -16.28 17.76 2.11
CA GLY A 295 -17.25 16.67 2.30
C GLY A 295 -17.90 16.15 1.01
N HIS A 296 -17.52 16.67 -0.17
CA HIS A 296 -18.00 16.21 -1.47
C HIS A 296 -17.01 15.28 -2.14
N ASN A 297 -17.51 14.14 -2.65
CA ASN A 297 -16.72 13.19 -3.42
C ASN A 297 -16.49 13.72 -4.84
N LEU A 298 -15.23 13.96 -5.19
CA LEU A 298 -14.83 14.50 -6.50
C LEU A 298 -14.95 13.48 -7.65
N GLY A 299 -15.17 12.22 -7.34
CA GLY A 299 -15.51 11.16 -8.30
C GLY A 299 -16.93 11.24 -8.84
N ASN A 300 -17.74 12.22 -8.40
CA ASN A 300 -19.13 12.36 -8.79
C ASN A 300 -19.53 13.84 -8.96
N GLY A 301 -20.42 14.10 -9.91
CA GLY A 301 -21.05 15.42 -10.10
C GLY A 301 -20.24 16.41 -10.94
N GLY A 302 -19.09 16.02 -11.46
CA GLY A 302 -18.27 16.83 -12.37
C GLY A 302 -18.65 16.66 -13.85
N PRO A 303 -18.06 17.46 -14.74
CA PRO A 303 -18.30 17.41 -16.18
C PRO A 303 -17.47 16.35 -16.92
N GLY A 304 -16.51 15.73 -16.27
CA GLY A 304 -15.61 14.74 -16.86
C GLY A 304 -16.26 13.37 -17.06
N PRO A 305 -15.50 12.39 -17.55
CA PRO A 305 -16.00 11.04 -17.81
C PRO A 305 -16.70 10.46 -16.55
N HIS A 306 -17.88 9.88 -16.73
CA HIS A 306 -18.70 9.25 -15.69
C HIS A 306 -19.00 10.14 -14.46
N GLY A 307 -18.87 11.46 -14.60
CA GLY A 307 -19.13 12.42 -13.54
C GLY A 307 -17.88 12.80 -12.72
N LEU A 308 -16.68 12.47 -13.16
CA LEU A 308 -15.43 12.95 -12.56
C LEU A 308 -15.35 14.48 -12.61
N THR A 309 -14.86 15.09 -11.54
CA THR A 309 -14.39 16.48 -11.60
C THR A 309 -13.03 16.53 -12.30
N ALA A 310 -12.65 17.71 -12.80
CA ALA A 310 -11.32 17.90 -13.42
C ALA A 310 -10.18 17.57 -12.43
N GLU A 311 -10.37 17.80 -11.14
CA GLU A 311 -9.39 17.46 -10.11
C GLU A 311 -9.25 15.93 -9.94
N ALA A 312 -10.37 15.21 -9.87
CA ALA A 312 -10.36 13.75 -9.79
C ALA A 312 -9.78 13.13 -11.06
N GLU A 313 -10.16 13.65 -12.24
CA GLU A 313 -9.63 13.21 -13.51
C GLU A 313 -8.11 13.42 -13.58
N GLY A 314 -7.60 14.61 -13.25
CA GLY A 314 -6.17 14.91 -13.25
C GLY A 314 -5.38 14.02 -12.29
N PHE A 315 -5.92 13.78 -11.09
CA PHE A 315 -5.33 12.86 -10.12
C PHE A 315 -5.25 11.42 -10.68
N LEU A 316 -6.34 10.89 -11.20
CA LEU A 316 -6.39 9.53 -11.75
C LEU A 316 -5.52 9.38 -13.01
N ALA A 317 -5.42 10.42 -13.84
CA ALA A 317 -4.52 10.44 -15.00
C ALA A 317 -3.04 10.36 -14.55
N GLY A 318 -2.67 11.06 -13.45
CA GLY A 318 -1.34 10.95 -12.85
C GLY A 318 -1.06 9.54 -12.35
N VAL A 319 -2.00 8.93 -11.64
CA VAL A 319 -1.88 7.53 -11.18
C VAL A 319 -1.71 6.58 -12.36
N LEU A 320 -2.60 6.66 -13.37
CA LEU A 320 -2.56 5.80 -14.56
C LEU A 320 -1.23 5.92 -15.30
N GLY A 321 -0.74 7.15 -15.50
CA GLY A 321 0.53 7.40 -16.19
C GLY A 321 1.72 6.79 -15.46
N ALA A 322 1.68 6.79 -14.12
CA ALA A 322 2.75 6.31 -13.25
C ALA A 322 2.69 4.81 -12.93
N LEU A 323 1.67 4.06 -13.37
CA LEU A 323 1.52 2.64 -13.01
C LEU A 323 2.77 1.78 -13.28
N PRO A 324 3.51 1.93 -14.40
CA PRO A 324 4.70 1.13 -14.64
C PRO A 324 5.77 1.26 -13.54
N GLU A 325 5.97 2.47 -13.03
CA GLU A 325 6.93 2.76 -11.97
C GLU A 325 6.38 2.44 -10.57
N LEU A 326 5.07 2.57 -10.38
CA LEU A 326 4.38 2.24 -9.13
C LEU A 326 4.43 0.74 -8.81
N LEU A 327 4.58 -0.14 -9.82
CA LEU A 327 4.70 -1.58 -9.61
C LEU A 327 5.88 -1.96 -8.72
N VAL A 328 6.98 -1.21 -8.73
CA VAL A 328 8.12 -1.44 -7.81
C VAL A 328 7.70 -1.38 -6.33
N LEU A 329 6.63 -0.63 -6.03
CA LEU A 329 6.13 -0.40 -4.67
C LEU A 329 4.86 -1.21 -4.38
N GLY A 330 4.00 -1.41 -5.38
CA GLY A 330 2.72 -2.12 -5.23
C GLY A 330 2.75 -3.60 -5.64
N CYS A 331 3.80 -4.03 -6.36
CA CYS A 331 4.06 -5.40 -6.77
C CYS A 331 5.49 -5.75 -6.36
N SER A 332 5.74 -5.75 -5.04
CA SER A 332 7.09 -5.67 -4.49
C SER A 332 7.87 -6.99 -4.59
N SER A 333 7.21 -8.13 -4.53
CA SER A 333 7.83 -9.43 -4.72
C SER A 333 8.12 -9.71 -6.20
N PRO A 334 9.28 -10.29 -6.57
CA PRO A 334 9.49 -10.78 -7.93
C PRO A 334 8.41 -11.75 -8.43
N ALA A 335 7.78 -12.52 -7.54
CA ALA A 335 6.64 -13.38 -7.85
C ALA A 335 5.36 -12.62 -8.22
N GLY A 336 5.23 -11.34 -7.85
CA GLY A 336 4.08 -10.51 -8.19
C GLY A 336 3.86 -10.35 -9.69
N TYR A 337 4.93 -10.36 -10.47
CA TYR A 337 4.84 -10.27 -11.94
C TYR A 337 4.28 -11.55 -12.58
N LEU A 338 4.32 -12.69 -11.89
CA LEU A 338 3.65 -13.92 -12.32
C LEU A 338 2.12 -13.84 -12.15
N ARG A 339 1.62 -12.92 -11.30
CA ARG A 339 0.19 -12.65 -11.12
C ARG A 339 -0.37 -11.78 -12.25
N LEU A 340 0.43 -10.85 -12.81
CA LEU A 340 -0.02 -9.87 -13.81
C LEU A 340 -0.20 -10.50 -15.20
N VAL A 341 -1.11 -11.46 -15.30
CA VAL A 341 -1.41 -12.22 -16.51
C VAL A 341 -2.76 -11.76 -17.07
N PRO A 342 -2.90 -11.57 -18.40
CA PRO A 342 -4.17 -11.27 -19.04
C PRO A 342 -5.25 -12.31 -18.72
N SER A 343 -6.50 -11.88 -18.66
CA SER A 343 -7.68 -12.71 -18.38
C SER A 343 -7.66 -13.36 -16.99
N HIS A 344 -6.84 -12.82 -16.06
CA HIS A 344 -6.83 -13.20 -14.63
C HIS A 344 -7.35 -12.09 -13.73
N TRP A 345 -7.97 -11.05 -14.30
CA TRP A 345 -8.51 -9.88 -13.60
C TRP A 345 -7.52 -9.18 -12.68
N ALA A 346 -6.23 -9.29 -13.03
CA ALA A 346 -5.12 -8.77 -12.26
C ALA A 346 -4.73 -7.33 -12.62
N GLY A 347 -5.39 -6.71 -13.62
CA GLY A 347 -5.04 -5.37 -14.09
C GLY A 347 -3.69 -5.32 -14.81
N ALA A 348 -3.47 -6.24 -15.76
CA ALA A 348 -2.18 -6.40 -16.45
C ALA A 348 -1.92 -5.35 -17.54
N TYR A 349 -2.89 -4.47 -17.83
CA TYR A 349 -2.81 -3.47 -18.89
C TYR A 349 -2.90 -2.05 -18.34
N GLN A 350 -2.03 -1.16 -18.84
CA GLN A 350 -2.02 0.27 -18.48
C GLN A 350 -3.17 1.00 -19.17
N CYS A 351 -4.38 0.72 -18.76
CA CYS A 351 -5.59 1.39 -19.19
C CYS A 351 -6.54 1.61 -18.01
N TRP A 352 -7.59 2.39 -18.27
CA TRP A 352 -8.68 2.58 -17.32
C TRP A 352 -10.02 2.31 -18.01
N GLY A 353 -11.03 1.99 -17.21
CA GLY A 353 -12.39 1.82 -17.71
C GLY A 353 -13.41 1.71 -16.57
N LEU A 354 -14.64 2.08 -16.89
CA LEU A 354 -15.77 1.93 -15.97
C LEU A 354 -16.05 0.45 -15.73
N GLU A 355 -16.02 0.04 -14.46
CA GLU A 355 -16.28 -1.34 -14.02
C GLU A 355 -15.45 -2.41 -14.78
N ASN A 356 -14.33 -2.00 -15.39
CA ASN A 356 -13.47 -2.89 -16.17
C ASN A 356 -12.44 -3.59 -15.26
N ARG A 357 -12.64 -4.89 -15.01
CA ARG A 357 -11.79 -5.68 -14.11
C ARG A 357 -10.44 -6.10 -14.70
N GLU A 358 -10.24 -5.96 -16.02
CA GLU A 358 -8.94 -6.19 -16.67
C GLU A 358 -8.11 -4.91 -16.80
N ALA A 359 -8.70 -3.73 -16.62
CA ALA A 359 -7.97 -2.48 -16.56
C ALA A 359 -7.18 -2.34 -15.26
N ALA A 360 -5.94 -1.87 -15.32
CA ALA A 360 -5.12 -1.63 -14.13
C ALA A 360 -5.71 -0.52 -13.23
N LEU A 361 -6.44 0.42 -13.81
CA LEU A 361 -7.20 1.44 -13.09
C LEU A 361 -8.69 1.28 -13.41
N ARG A 362 -9.43 0.71 -12.48
CA ARG A 362 -10.88 0.51 -12.62
C ARG A 362 -11.62 1.68 -11.95
N LEU A 363 -12.49 2.35 -12.70
CA LEU A 363 -13.40 3.34 -12.14
C LEU A 363 -14.66 2.66 -11.63
N VAL A 364 -15.04 2.93 -10.39
CA VAL A 364 -16.24 2.40 -9.72
C VAL A 364 -17.11 3.58 -9.34
N THR A 365 -18.27 3.72 -9.99
CA THR A 365 -19.18 4.86 -9.71
C THR A 365 -20.14 4.60 -8.55
N GLY A 366 -20.27 3.35 -8.13
CA GLY A 366 -21.26 2.93 -7.14
C GLY A 366 -22.67 2.79 -7.72
N SER A 367 -23.59 2.28 -6.91
CA SER A 367 -24.98 2.04 -7.29
C SER A 367 -25.79 3.35 -7.43
N THR A 368 -26.90 3.26 -8.15
CA THR A 368 -27.84 4.39 -8.25
C THR A 368 -28.30 4.82 -6.83
N GLY A 369 -28.08 6.10 -6.51
CA GLY A 369 -28.37 6.66 -5.20
C GLY A 369 -27.19 6.70 -4.23
N GLU A 370 -26.12 5.93 -4.44
CA GLU A 370 -24.94 5.90 -3.59
C GLU A 370 -23.71 6.63 -4.19
N ARG A 371 -23.76 7.01 -5.45
CA ARG A 371 -22.60 7.56 -6.20
C ARG A 371 -21.85 8.66 -5.47
N ALA A 372 -22.58 9.57 -4.82
CA ALA A 372 -21.97 10.68 -4.07
C ALA A 372 -21.09 10.21 -2.89
N ALA A 373 -21.35 9.02 -2.35
CA ALA A 373 -20.60 8.45 -1.23
C ALA A 373 -19.63 7.35 -1.69
N ALA A 374 -20.00 6.57 -2.72
CA ALA A 374 -19.36 5.32 -3.09
C ALA A 374 -18.41 5.44 -4.30
N ALA A 375 -18.49 6.51 -5.11
CA ALA A 375 -17.60 6.66 -6.27
C ALA A 375 -16.14 6.64 -5.86
N ASN A 376 -15.36 5.75 -6.49
CA ASN A 376 -13.94 5.53 -6.20
C ASN A 376 -13.21 4.99 -7.42
N ALA A 377 -11.90 4.86 -7.34
CA ALA A 377 -11.08 4.16 -8.31
C ALA A 377 -10.28 3.05 -7.63
N GLU A 378 -10.08 1.94 -8.33
CA GLU A 378 -9.36 0.77 -7.87
C GLU A 378 -8.07 0.60 -8.68
N VAL A 379 -6.93 0.53 -8.00
CA VAL A 379 -5.65 0.13 -8.58
C VAL A 379 -5.52 -1.39 -8.40
N LYS A 380 -5.73 -2.14 -9.48
CA LYS A 380 -5.82 -3.61 -9.47
C LYS A 380 -4.49 -4.34 -9.56
N CYS A 381 -3.46 -3.71 -10.10
CA CYS A 381 -2.18 -4.36 -10.35
C CYS A 381 -1.33 -4.58 -9.10
N PHE A 382 -1.76 -4.11 -7.92
CA PHE A 382 -1.05 -4.29 -6.66
C PHE A 382 -1.39 -5.62 -5.99
N ASP A 383 -0.50 -6.10 -5.15
CA ASP A 383 -0.66 -7.35 -4.40
C ASP A 383 -0.36 -7.19 -2.90
N ALA A 384 -0.77 -8.19 -2.12
CA ALA A 384 -0.68 -8.15 -0.66
C ALA A 384 0.74 -8.29 -0.10
N SER A 385 1.77 -8.56 -0.92
CA SER A 385 3.18 -8.55 -0.50
C SER A 385 3.74 -7.13 -0.38
N ALA A 386 3.06 -6.14 -0.96
CA ALA A 386 3.49 -4.75 -0.94
C ALA A 386 3.57 -4.18 0.48
N ASN A 387 4.52 -3.26 0.69
CA ASN A 387 4.46 -2.37 1.84
C ASN A 387 3.30 -1.38 1.62
N PRO A 388 2.21 -1.43 2.42
CA PRO A 388 1.02 -0.64 2.16
C PRO A 388 1.26 0.87 2.29
N TYR A 389 2.20 1.30 3.13
CA TYR A 389 2.55 2.72 3.26
C TYR A 389 3.26 3.24 2.02
N LEU A 390 4.17 2.45 1.42
CA LEU A 390 4.82 2.80 0.16
C LEU A 390 3.82 2.84 -0.98
N ALA A 391 2.95 1.84 -1.08
CA ALA A 391 1.93 1.75 -2.13
C ALA A 391 0.98 2.96 -2.09
N VAL A 392 0.39 3.23 -0.91
CA VAL A 392 -0.53 4.35 -0.71
C VAL A 392 0.17 5.69 -0.95
N GLY A 393 1.34 5.91 -0.31
CA GLY A 393 2.07 7.17 -0.45
C GLY A 393 2.50 7.46 -1.88
N ALA A 394 2.93 6.45 -2.63
CA ALA A 394 3.35 6.60 -4.02
C ALA A 394 2.16 6.89 -4.96
N VAL A 395 1.00 6.25 -4.74
CA VAL A 395 -0.24 6.56 -5.49
C VAL A 395 -0.66 8.01 -5.22
N LEU A 396 -0.58 8.47 -3.97
CA LEU A 396 -0.86 9.87 -3.65
C LEU A 396 0.11 10.80 -4.37
N ALA A 397 1.43 10.52 -4.33
CA ALA A 397 2.43 11.33 -5.00
C ALA A 397 2.18 11.45 -6.52
N ALA A 398 1.91 10.32 -7.17
CA ALA A 398 1.60 10.28 -8.61
C ALA A 398 0.30 11.04 -8.94
N GLY A 399 -0.74 10.83 -8.13
CA GLY A 399 -2.02 11.50 -8.32
C GLY A 399 -1.93 13.02 -8.10
N LEU A 400 -1.23 13.47 -7.05
CA LEU A 400 -1.01 14.90 -6.78
C LEU A 400 -0.19 15.55 -7.90
N ALA A 401 0.83 14.86 -8.44
CA ALA A 401 1.59 15.35 -9.58
C ALA A 401 0.71 15.48 -10.83
N GLY A 402 -0.21 14.53 -11.09
CA GLY A 402 -1.16 14.62 -12.18
C GLY A 402 -2.15 15.77 -12.02
N LEU A 403 -2.61 16.01 -10.79
CA LEU A 403 -3.46 17.14 -10.45
C LEU A 403 -2.74 18.47 -10.72
N ASP A 404 -1.51 18.63 -10.21
CA ASP A 404 -0.71 19.85 -10.36
C ASP A 404 -0.37 20.14 -11.82
N GLN A 405 -0.23 19.11 -12.68
CA GLN A 405 0.01 19.20 -14.10
C GLN A 405 -1.28 19.33 -14.93
N HIS A 406 -2.45 19.32 -14.30
CA HIS A 406 -3.76 19.36 -14.97
C HIS A 406 -3.91 18.28 -16.05
N LEU A 407 -3.47 17.06 -15.77
CA LEU A 407 -3.57 15.95 -16.70
C LEU A 407 -5.05 15.56 -16.93
N SER A 408 -5.30 14.93 -18.07
CA SER A 408 -6.59 14.32 -18.38
C SER A 408 -6.40 12.84 -18.66
N LEU A 409 -7.41 12.03 -18.33
CA LEU A 409 -7.42 10.61 -18.67
C LEU A 409 -7.41 10.42 -20.19
N PRO A 410 -6.67 9.42 -20.72
CA PRO A 410 -6.79 9.03 -22.11
C PRO A 410 -8.21 8.48 -22.36
N PRO A 411 -8.58 8.21 -23.64
CA PRO A 411 -9.85 7.56 -23.94
C PRO A 411 -10.06 6.29 -23.10
N GLU A 412 -11.28 6.14 -22.57
CA GLU A 412 -11.67 4.95 -21.81
C GLU A 412 -11.52 3.68 -22.66
N PHE A 413 -11.02 2.62 -22.06
CA PHE A 413 -10.99 1.32 -22.68
C PHE A 413 -12.22 0.49 -22.27
N THR A 414 -13.10 0.24 -23.24
CA THR A 414 -14.29 -0.57 -23.06
C THR A 414 -14.06 -1.97 -23.63
N GLY A 415 -14.33 -3.00 -22.83
CA GLY A 415 -14.13 -4.40 -23.22
C GLY A 415 -12.87 -5.04 -22.64
N ASP A 416 -12.46 -6.17 -23.21
CA ASP A 416 -11.29 -6.91 -22.75
C ASP A 416 -10.02 -6.41 -23.47
N PRO A 417 -9.05 -5.81 -22.75
CA PRO A 417 -7.81 -5.35 -23.38
C PRO A 417 -6.96 -6.51 -23.95
N ALA A 418 -7.15 -7.75 -23.48
CA ALA A 418 -6.48 -8.93 -24.06
C ALA A 418 -7.01 -9.29 -25.44
N ALA A 419 -8.23 -8.90 -25.77
CA ALA A 419 -8.84 -9.11 -27.08
C ALA A 419 -8.56 -7.96 -28.09
N ALA A 420 -7.87 -6.90 -27.65
CA ALA A 420 -7.48 -5.79 -28.52
C ALA A 420 -6.37 -6.19 -29.50
N GLU A 421 -6.24 -5.42 -30.60
CA GLU A 421 -5.12 -5.59 -31.52
C GLU A 421 -3.78 -5.50 -30.75
N PRO A 422 -2.78 -6.35 -31.09
CA PRO A 422 -1.49 -6.35 -30.42
C PRO A 422 -0.87 -4.95 -30.38
N GLY A 423 -0.55 -4.48 -29.16
CA GLY A 423 0.04 -3.15 -28.93
C GLY A 423 -0.95 -1.98 -28.89
N ALA A 424 -2.25 -2.19 -29.09
CA ALA A 424 -3.27 -1.13 -28.97
C ALA A 424 -3.43 -0.65 -27.51
N VAL A 425 -3.24 -1.52 -26.55
CA VAL A 425 -3.26 -1.20 -25.12
C VAL A 425 -1.90 -1.56 -24.51
N PRO A 426 -1.19 -0.61 -23.89
CA PRO A 426 0.10 -0.89 -23.28
C PRO A 426 -0.01 -1.94 -22.17
N ARG A 427 0.92 -2.89 -22.18
CA ARG A 427 1.09 -3.82 -21.05
C ARG A 427 1.86 -3.12 -19.92
N LEU A 428 1.49 -3.42 -18.69
CA LEU A 428 2.35 -3.12 -17.56
C LEU A 428 3.64 -3.98 -17.61
N PRO A 429 4.71 -3.57 -16.95
CA PRO A 429 5.93 -4.38 -16.82
C PRO A 429 5.64 -5.83 -16.48
N THR A 430 6.29 -6.74 -17.20
CA THR A 430 6.09 -8.19 -17.06
C THR A 430 7.13 -8.84 -16.17
N GLY A 431 8.07 -8.05 -15.65
CA GLY A 431 9.11 -8.51 -14.77
C GLY A 431 9.77 -7.39 -13.96
N PRO A 432 10.55 -7.76 -12.94
CA PRO A 432 11.20 -6.79 -12.04
C PRO A 432 12.10 -5.79 -12.76
N ALA A 433 12.84 -6.24 -13.79
CA ALA A 433 13.81 -5.39 -14.52
C ALA A 433 13.10 -4.24 -15.27
N GLU A 434 11.97 -4.50 -15.91
CA GLU A 434 11.19 -3.49 -16.64
C GLU A 434 10.59 -2.46 -15.67
N ALA A 435 10.01 -2.92 -14.57
CA ALA A 435 9.45 -2.06 -13.53
C ALA A 435 10.54 -1.20 -12.88
N LEU A 436 11.70 -1.79 -12.58
CA LEU A 436 12.82 -1.07 -12.00
C LEU A 436 13.35 0.00 -12.94
N ALA A 437 13.45 -0.29 -14.24
CA ALA A 437 13.85 0.70 -15.25
C ALA A 437 12.82 1.85 -15.35
N ALA A 438 11.52 1.59 -15.16
CA ALA A 438 10.50 2.64 -15.09
C ALA A 438 10.69 3.49 -13.83
N TYR A 439 10.87 2.86 -12.67
CA TYR A 439 11.10 3.52 -11.38
C TYR A 439 12.33 4.44 -11.42
N GLU A 440 13.46 3.98 -12.00
CA GLU A 440 14.68 4.77 -12.12
C GLU A 440 14.49 6.06 -12.94
N ARG A 441 13.54 6.09 -13.88
CA ARG A 441 13.19 7.28 -14.67
C ARG A 441 12.21 8.21 -13.98
N SER A 442 11.54 7.76 -12.91
CA SER A 442 10.50 8.54 -12.24
C SER A 442 11.07 9.71 -11.46
N ALA A 443 10.87 10.92 -11.96
CA ALA A 443 11.20 12.13 -11.21
C ALA A 443 10.24 12.34 -10.04
N VAL A 444 8.96 12.01 -10.22
CA VAL A 444 7.90 12.16 -9.21
C VAL A 444 8.20 11.29 -7.99
N LEU A 445 8.48 10.00 -8.19
CA LEU A 445 8.76 9.10 -7.07
C LEU A 445 10.10 9.41 -6.40
N ARG A 446 11.12 9.81 -7.15
CA ARG A 446 12.41 10.24 -6.59
C ARG A 446 12.25 11.46 -5.68
N GLU A 447 11.47 12.45 -6.10
CA GLU A 447 11.19 13.64 -5.31
C GLU A 447 10.36 13.32 -4.07
N ALA A 448 9.27 12.58 -4.22
CA ALA A 448 8.32 12.29 -3.15
C ALA A 448 8.92 11.40 -2.05
N LEU A 449 9.64 10.34 -2.41
CA LEU A 449 10.30 9.44 -1.45
C LEU A 449 11.48 10.12 -0.75
N GLY A 450 12.20 11.00 -1.47
CA GLY A 450 13.49 11.54 -1.05
C GLY A 450 14.62 10.54 -1.19
N GLY A 451 15.87 11.04 -1.25
CA GLY A 451 17.05 10.21 -1.56
C GLY A 451 17.15 8.92 -0.75
N PRO A 452 17.18 8.96 0.60
CA PRO A 452 17.42 7.75 1.39
C PRO A 452 16.39 6.65 1.19
N LEU A 453 15.09 6.96 1.17
CA LEU A 453 14.04 5.96 0.98
C LEU A 453 14.01 5.45 -0.47
N TYR A 454 14.15 6.35 -1.45
CA TYR A 454 14.21 6.00 -2.85
C TYR A 454 15.36 5.02 -3.16
N GLU A 455 16.56 5.32 -2.64
CA GLU A 455 17.77 4.50 -2.84
C GLU A 455 17.67 3.14 -2.12
N ALA A 456 17.09 3.12 -0.92
CA ALA A 456 16.89 1.87 -0.19
C ALA A 456 15.90 0.93 -0.92
N VAL A 457 14.77 1.45 -1.42
CA VAL A 457 13.82 0.69 -2.24
C VAL A 457 14.51 0.16 -3.51
N LEU A 458 15.24 1.03 -4.22
CA LEU A 458 15.96 0.65 -5.43
C LEU A 458 16.94 -0.50 -5.17
N ALA A 459 17.72 -0.40 -4.08
CA ALA A 459 18.69 -1.42 -3.69
C ALA A 459 18.02 -2.78 -3.39
N VAL A 460 16.94 -2.78 -2.62
CA VAL A 460 16.19 -4.00 -2.27
C VAL A 460 15.63 -4.66 -3.53
N ARG A 461 14.94 -3.90 -4.39
CA ARG A 461 14.33 -4.45 -5.61
C ARG A 461 15.37 -4.96 -6.62
N ARG A 462 16.51 -4.29 -6.72
CA ARG A 462 17.63 -4.74 -7.58
C ARG A 462 18.18 -6.06 -7.06
N ALA A 463 18.49 -6.16 -5.77
CA ALA A 463 19.02 -7.37 -5.15
C ALA A 463 18.05 -8.56 -5.27
N GLU A 464 16.75 -8.37 -5.00
CA GLU A 464 15.74 -9.42 -5.17
C GLU A 464 15.56 -9.81 -6.64
N GLY A 465 15.57 -8.85 -7.56
CA GLY A 465 15.53 -9.12 -9.01
C GLY A 465 16.71 -9.93 -9.49
N GLU A 466 17.92 -9.62 -9.04
CA GLU A 466 19.15 -10.34 -9.36
C GLU A 466 19.16 -11.75 -8.74
N GLN A 467 18.73 -11.88 -7.48
CA GLN A 467 18.66 -13.16 -6.77
C GLN A 467 17.78 -14.20 -7.50
N TYR A 468 16.71 -13.77 -8.12
CA TYR A 468 15.74 -14.65 -8.81
C TYR A 468 15.81 -14.55 -10.34
N ALA A 469 16.82 -13.89 -10.91
CA ALA A 469 16.92 -13.63 -12.36
C ALA A 469 16.88 -14.89 -13.24
N VAL A 470 17.34 -16.02 -12.72
CA VAL A 470 17.39 -17.31 -13.44
C VAL A 470 16.46 -18.37 -12.84
N ALA A 471 15.64 -17.99 -11.86
CA ALA A 471 14.70 -18.90 -11.22
C ALA A 471 13.52 -19.22 -12.16
N THR A 472 13.10 -20.49 -12.19
CA THR A 472 11.83 -20.84 -12.84
C THR A 472 10.66 -20.30 -12.02
N PRO A 473 9.45 -20.15 -12.60
CA PRO A 473 8.27 -19.76 -11.85
C PRO A 473 8.03 -20.64 -10.61
N GLU A 474 8.25 -21.96 -10.72
CA GLU A 474 8.10 -22.92 -9.61
C GLU A 474 9.10 -22.65 -8.49
N GLN A 475 10.37 -22.41 -8.84
CA GLN A 475 11.43 -22.08 -7.88
C GLN A 475 11.14 -20.75 -7.17
N LEU A 476 10.73 -19.73 -7.94
CA LEU A 476 10.40 -18.42 -7.40
C LEU A 476 9.19 -18.49 -6.44
N VAL A 477 8.13 -19.18 -6.83
CA VAL A 477 6.94 -19.37 -5.99
C VAL A 477 7.29 -20.17 -4.74
N ALA A 478 8.05 -21.28 -4.86
CA ALA A 478 8.48 -22.06 -3.70
C ALA A 478 9.30 -21.22 -2.69
N ALA A 479 10.16 -20.32 -3.17
CA ALA A 479 10.97 -19.44 -2.33
C ALA A 479 10.16 -18.35 -1.62
N THR A 480 9.03 -17.90 -2.19
CA THR A 480 8.32 -16.69 -1.74
C THR A 480 6.96 -16.97 -1.08
N ARG A 481 6.29 -18.10 -1.39
CA ARG A 481 4.90 -18.38 -1.00
C ARG A 481 4.60 -18.27 0.49
N TRP A 482 5.58 -18.51 1.37
CA TRP A 482 5.39 -18.47 2.82
C TRP A 482 6.09 -17.29 3.51
N ARG A 483 6.62 -16.34 2.74
CA ARG A 483 7.30 -15.15 3.28
C ARG A 483 6.31 -14.08 3.72
N TYR A 484 5.19 -13.99 3.02
CA TYR A 484 4.19 -12.96 3.23
C TYR A 484 2.94 -13.48 3.92
#